data_dfb85d3e54441bc57d4258d05c505fc6
#
_entry.id   dfb85d3e54441bc57d4258d05c505fc6
#
_cell.length_a   1.000
_cell.length_b   1.000
_cell.length_c   1.000
_cell.angle_alpha   90.00
_cell.angle_beta   90.00
_cell.angle_gamma   90.00
#
_symmetry.space_group_name_H-M   'P 1'
#
loop_
_entity.id
_entity.type
_entity.pdbx_description
1 polymer ?
#
loop_
_entity_poly.entity_id
_entity_poly.type
_entity_poly.pdbx_seq_one_letter_code
_entity_poly.pdbx_strand_id
1 'polypeptide(L)'
;MAGRLGDASRFPAASKVRSYVGVIPGTNQSGESESRPRLTKAGDHTLRHALFMAAETARRLDPQLAAIYHRQVIERGNHHTKAVCAVATALTTRLVAVLREERPYIIRDINGTPVDPQEAKRIIAERYTVPAEIRAARRQPRSAQRMKGRPTGGVKSKASPPSPPADEASEQDATRVLVEA
;
A
#
# COMPACT_ATOMS: atom_id res chain seq x y z
N MET A 1 10.35 6.75 16.89
CA MET A 1 10.80 6.37 15.53
C MET A 1 12.31 6.14 15.46
N ALA A 2 13.11 7.08 15.91
CA ALA A 2 14.57 6.96 15.92
C ALA A 2 15.08 5.68 16.61
N GLY A 3 14.54 5.30 17.76
CA GLY A 3 14.99 4.09 18.48
C GLY A 3 14.78 2.76 17.73
N ARG A 4 13.81 2.66 16.80
CA ARG A 4 13.61 1.45 15.98
C ARG A 4 14.33 1.52 14.64
N LEU A 5 14.52 2.71 14.11
CA LEU A 5 15.29 2.92 12.90
C LEU A 5 16.79 2.79 13.17
N GLY A 6 17.22 3.10 14.42
CA GLY A 6 18.63 3.19 14.78
C GLY A 6 19.31 4.34 14.02
N ASP A 7 20.60 4.18 13.77
CA ASP A 7 21.36 5.15 13.00
C ASP A 7 20.87 5.19 11.52
N ALA A 8 20.49 6.38 11.06
CA ALA A 8 20.01 6.61 9.69
C ALA A 8 21.13 6.44 8.65
N SER A 9 22.41 6.57 9.07
CA SER A 9 23.59 6.42 8.19
C SER A 9 23.74 4.99 7.65
N ARG A 10 23.27 3.98 8.39
CA ARG A 10 23.30 2.57 7.95
C ARG A 10 22.56 2.28 6.68
N PHE A 11 21.65 3.17 6.26
CA PHE A 11 20.89 3.00 5.03
C PHE A 11 21.51 3.87 3.92
N PRO A 12 22.03 3.32 2.83
CA PRO A 12 22.68 4.10 1.79
C PRO A 12 21.72 5.03 1.05
N ALA A 13 20.44 4.70 1.00
CA ALA A 13 19.41 5.49 0.32
C ALA A 13 18.07 5.47 1.06
N ALA A 14 17.26 6.50 0.90
CA ALA A 14 15.91 6.57 1.47
C ALA A 14 14.99 5.43 0.98
N SER A 15 15.22 4.90 -0.23
CA SER A 15 14.53 3.71 -0.76
C SER A 15 14.74 2.48 0.11
N LYS A 16 15.92 2.28 0.68
CA LYS A 16 16.21 1.17 1.58
C LYS A 16 15.46 1.28 2.90
N VAL A 17 15.30 2.51 3.41
CA VAL A 17 14.46 2.75 4.60
C VAL A 17 12.99 2.45 4.30
N ARG A 18 12.48 2.86 3.13
CA ARG A 18 11.10 2.55 2.72
C ARG A 18 10.86 1.04 2.60
N SER A 19 11.83 0.29 2.08
CA SER A 19 11.79 -1.18 2.03
C SER A 19 11.81 -1.77 3.44
N TYR A 20 12.69 -1.30 4.31
CA TYR A 20 12.81 -1.75 5.70
C TYR A 20 11.51 -1.55 6.48
N VAL A 21 10.83 -0.46 6.26
CA VAL A 21 9.52 -0.16 6.86
C VAL A 21 8.38 -0.95 6.19
N GLY A 22 8.56 -1.36 4.94
CA GLY A 22 7.54 -2.08 4.18
C GLY A 22 6.39 -1.18 3.68
N VAL A 23 6.69 0.10 3.37
CA VAL A 23 5.72 1.04 2.78
C VAL A 23 5.82 1.10 1.25
N ILE A 24 6.65 0.28 0.63
CA ILE A 24 6.78 0.18 -0.83
C ILE A 24 5.72 -0.78 -1.37
N PRO A 25 5.08 -0.46 -2.52
CA PRO A 25 4.26 -1.43 -3.23
C PRO A 25 5.11 -2.63 -3.64
N GLY A 26 4.69 -3.82 -3.25
CA GLY A 26 5.34 -5.05 -3.72
C GLY A 26 5.01 -5.28 -5.18
N THR A 27 6.00 -5.61 -5.99
CA THR A 27 5.81 -6.10 -7.36
C THR A 27 5.62 -7.62 -7.29
N ASN A 28 4.38 -8.09 -7.43
CA ASN A 28 4.14 -9.51 -7.73
C ASN A 28 4.06 -9.64 -9.25
N GLN A 29 5.20 -9.84 -9.87
CA GLN A 29 5.30 -10.29 -11.25
C GLN A 29 5.49 -11.82 -11.22
N SER A 30 4.40 -12.55 -11.29
CA SER A 30 4.42 -13.98 -11.61
C SER A 30 3.50 -14.20 -12.81
N GLY A 31 4.09 -14.35 -13.99
CA GLY A 31 3.39 -14.72 -15.21
C GLY A 31 2.35 -13.70 -15.69
N GLU A 32 1.43 -14.13 -16.53
CA GLU A 32 0.43 -13.32 -17.25
C GLU A 32 -0.68 -12.66 -16.41
N SER A 33 -0.66 -12.75 -15.08
CA SER A 33 -1.67 -12.08 -14.24
C SER A 33 -1.12 -10.79 -13.62
N GLU A 34 -1.54 -9.64 -14.11
CA GLU A 34 -1.36 -8.34 -13.47
C GLU A 34 -2.09 -8.30 -12.11
N SER A 35 -1.49 -8.87 -11.07
CA SER A 35 -2.00 -8.67 -9.73
C SER A 35 -1.64 -7.25 -9.28
N ARG A 36 -2.64 -6.47 -8.88
CA ARG A 36 -2.44 -5.10 -8.39
C ARG A 36 -1.43 -5.08 -7.25
N PRO A 37 -0.39 -4.25 -7.32
CA PRO A 37 0.66 -4.24 -6.30
C PRO A 37 0.08 -3.96 -4.92
N ARG A 38 0.33 -4.86 -3.99
CA ARG A 38 0.02 -4.70 -2.56
C ARG A 38 1.26 -4.20 -1.84
N LEU A 39 1.08 -3.52 -0.71
CA LEU A 39 2.21 -3.19 0.15
C LEU A 39 2.92 -4.47 0.60
N THR A 40 4.24 -4.48 0.47
CA THR A 40 5.05 -5.55 1.06
C THR A 40 4.87 -5.48 2.57
N LYS A 41 4.31 -6.50 3.19
CA LYS A 41 4.20 -6.59 4.65
C LYS A 41 5.51 -7.04 5.31
N ALA A 42 6.58 -7.14 4.56
CA ALA A 42 7.88 -7.71 4.97
C ALA A 42 8.73 -6.80 5.88
N GLY A 43 8.25 -5.61 6.25
CA GLY A 43 9.01 -4.68 7.11
C GLY A 43 8.54 -4.68 8.57
N ASP A 44 9.17 -3.84 9.40
CA ASP A 44 8.77 -3.64 10.80
C ASP A 44 7.32 -3.14 10.89
N HIS A 45 6.45 -3.99 11.43
CA HIS A 45 5.01 -3.70 11.55
C HIS A 45 4.75 -2.49 12.44
N THR A 46 5.45 -2.37 13.55
CA THR A 46 5.24 -1.26 14.51
C THR A 46 5.68 0.06 13.90
N LEU A 47 6.82 0.08 13.23
CA LEU A 47 7.32 1.27 12.56
C LEU A 47 6.40 1.68 11.39
N ARG A 48 5.90 0.71 10.62
CA ARG A 48 4.92 0.96 9.56
C ARG A 48 3.63 1.56 10.11
N HIS A 49 3.10 1.02 11.21
CA HIS A 49 1.89 1.55 11.85
C HIS A 49 2.12 2.98 12.36
N ALA A 50 3.23 3.23 13.05
CA ALA A 50 3.59 4.56 13.52
C ALA A 50 3.69 5.58 12.37
N LEU A 51 4.30 5.20 11.25
CA LEU A 51 4.40 6.04 10.06
C LEU A 51 3.04 6.29 9.41
N PHE A 52 2.16 5.31 9.40
CA PHE A 52 0.79 5.49 8.90
C PHE A 52 0.04 6.51 9.75
N MET A 53 0.10 6.40 11.07
CA MET A 53 -0.53 7.36 11.98
C MET A 53 0.10 8.76 11.87
N ALA A 54 1.43 8.83 11.77
CA ALA A 54 2.14 10.08 11.54
C ALA A 54 1.73 10.74 10.20
N ALA A 55 1.57 9.96 9.14
CA ALA A 55 1.12 10.46 7.85
C ALA A 55 -0.31 11.02 7.88
N GLU A 56 -1.20 10.39 8.67
CA GLU A 56 -2.55 10.91 8.89
C GLU A 56 -2.56 12.30 9.54
N THR A 57 -1.63 12.57 10.43
CA THR A 57 -1.46 13.89 11.06
C THR A 57 -0.72 14.85 10.14
N ALA A 58 0.40 14.41 9.56
CA ALA A 58 1.27 15.25 8.73
C ALA A 58 0.56 15.84 7.50
N ARG A 59 -0.35 15.09 6.85
CA ARG A 59 -1.15 15.59 5.71
C ARG A 59 -2.11 16.74 6.08
N ARG A 60 -2.32 16.99 7.36
CA ARG A 60 -3.16 18.10 7.87
C ARG A 60 -2.32 19.32 8.25
N LEU A 61 -1.02 19.19 8.30
CA LEU A 61 -0.09 20.20 8.75
C LEU A 61 0.88 20.67 7.67
N ASP A 62 1.15 19.83 6.65
CA ASP A 62 2.11 20.10 5.59
C ASP A 62 1.39 20.16 4.23
N PRO A 63 1.41 21.32 3.53
CA PRO A 63 0.73 21.52 2.25
C PRO A 63 1.17 20.52 1.16
N GLN A 64 2.47 20.19 1.10
CA GLN A 64 2.97 19.25 0.11
C GLN A 64 2.46 17.83 0.34
N LEU A 65 2.33 17.41 1.61
CA LEU A 65 1.76 16.11 1.97
C LEU A 65 0.24 16.08 1.77
N ALA A 66 -0.43 17.21 2.05
CA ALA A 66 -1.84 17.40 1.75
C ALA A 66 -2.13 17.28 0.26
N ALA A 67 -1.30 17.90 -0.60
CA ALA A 67 -1.41 17.80 -2.05
C ALA A 67 -1.24 16.37 -2.56
N ILE A 68 -0.29 15.60 -2.00
CA ILE A 68 -0.14 14.18 -2.33
C ILE A 68 -1.43 13.41 -2.00
N TYR A 69 -1.99 13.62 -0.80
CA TYR A 69 -3.23 12.98 -0.38
C TYR A 69 -4.40 13.38 -1.29
N HIS A 70 -4.59 14.67 -1.55
CA HIS A 70 -5.64 15.20 -2.42
C HIS A 70 -5.57 14.59 -3.82
N ARG A 71 -4.39 14.61 -4.45
CA ARG A 71 -4.17 14.00 -5.76
C ARG A 71 -4.53 12.51 -5.78
N GLN A 72 -4.18 11.75 -4.74
CA GLN A 72 -4.51 10.34 -4.67
C GLN A 72 -6.02 10.07 -4.54
N VAL A 73 -6.73 10.89 -3.78
CA VAL A 73 -8.16 10.69 -3.50
C VAL A 73 -9.03 11.26 -4.60
N ILE A 74 -8.76 12.51 -5.03
CA ILE A 74 -9.60 13.25 -5.98
C ILE A 74 -9.26 12.84 -7.41
N GLU A 75 -8.01 13.02 -7.85
CA GLU A 75 -7.63 12.81 -9.25
C GLU A 75 -7.56 11.33 -9.60
N ARG A 76 -6.92 10.51 -8.73
CA ARG A 76 -6.72 9.07 -8.99
C ARG A 76 -7.83 8.17 -8.44
N GLY A 77 -8.77 8.70 -7.69
CA GLY A 77 -9.88 7.94 -7.12
C GLY A 77 -9.47 6.81 -6.17
N ASN A 78 -8.27 6.89 -5.60
CA ASN A 78 -7.74 5.84 -4.74
C ASN A 78 -8.48 5.79 -3.39
N HIS A 79 -8.53 4.58 -2.81
CA HIS A 79 -9.02 4.37 -1.46
C HIS A 79 -8.16 5.14 -0.44
N HIS A 80 -8.80 5.65 0.64
CA HIS A 80 -8.17 6.42 1.69
C HIS A 80 -6.86 5.81 2.22
N THR A 81 -6.87 4.52 2.56
CA THR A 81 -5.67 3.82 3.06
C THR A 81 -4.51 3.87 2.06
N LYS A 82 -4.80 3.71 0.76
CA LYS A 82 -3.77 3.79 -0.29
C LYS A 82 -3.21 5.21 -0.43
N ALA A 83 -4.06 6.22 -0.28
CA ALA A 83 -3.64 7.62 -0.30
C ALA A 83 -2.72 7.94 0.90
N VAL A 84 -3.09 7.49 2.11
CA VAL A 84 -2.24 7.66 3.31
C VAL A 84 -0.91 6.91 3.18
N CYS A 85 -0.89 5.72 2.57
CA CYS A 85 0.37 5.02 2.30
C CYS A 85 1.30 5.81 1.37
N ALA A 86 0.76 6.53 0.37
CA ALA A 86 1.56 7.40 -0.49
C ALA A 86 2.16 8.58 0.30
N VAL A 87 1.37 9.18 1.21
CA VAL A 87 1.85 10.21 2.14
C VAL A 87 2.94 9.64 3.06
N ALA A 88 2.73 8.46 3.65
CA ALA A 88 3.70 7.81 4.52
C ALA A 88 5.03 7.54 3.81
N THR A 89 5.00 7.17 2.53
CA THR A 89 6.19 6.98 1.69
C THR A 89 6.96 8.30 1.52
N ALA A 90 6.28 9.40 1.24
CA ALA A 90 6.88 10.72 1.12
C ALA A 90 7.43 11.22 2.47
N LEU A 91 6.64 11.05 3.54
CA LEU A 91 7.05 11.39 4.90
C LEU A 91 8.30 10.62 5.34
N THR A 92 8.39 9.32 5.04
CA THR A 92 9.57 8.50 5.34
C THR A 92 10.82 9.07 4.68
N THR A 93 10.74 9.47 3.42
CA THR A 93 11.88 10.09 2.71
C THR A 93 12.35 11.37 3.39
N ARG A 94 11.42 12.22 3.81
CA ARG A 94 11.73 13.49 4.50
C ARG A 94 12.33 13.25 5.88
N LEU A 95 11.77 12.30 6.64
CA LEU A 95 12.30 11.95 7.96
C LEU A 95 13.73 11.43 7.89
N VAL A 96 14.05 10.62 6.87
CA VAL A 96 15.42 10.16 6.65
C VAL A 96 16.37 11.33 6.35
N ALA A 97 15.94 12.30 5.55
CA ALA A 97 16.74 13.48 5.27
C ALA A 97 17.00 14.30 6.56
N VAL A 98 15.94 14.55 7.35
CA VAL A 98 16.04 15.26 8.63
C VAL A 98 17.01 14.57 9.59
N LEU A 99 16.92 13.22 9.71
CA LEU A 99 17.78 12.45 10.59
C LEU A 99 19.24 12.42 10.14
N ARG A 100 19.50 12.47 8.83
CA ARG A 100 20.86 12.48 8.28
C ARG A 100 21.53 13.83 8.34
N GLU A 101 20.74 14.86 8.12
CA GLU A 101 21.23 16.23 8.07
C GLU A 101 21.17 16.92 9.44
N GLU A 102 20.67 16.21 10.46
CA GLU A 102 20.55 16.68 11.85
C GLU A 102 19.91 18.08 11.97
N ARG A 103 18.99 18.39 11.04
CA ARG A 103 18.30 19.66 10.99
C ARG A 103 16.81 19.52 11.28
N PRO A 104 16.15 20.57 11.82
CA PRO A 104 14.72 20.53 12.09
C PRO A 104 13.92 20.42 10.79
N TYR A 105 12.74 19.79 10.87
CA TYR A 105 11.81 19.73 9.77
C TYR A 105 11.21 21.10 9.47
N ILE A 106 11.30 21.53 8.22
CA ILE A 106 10.73 22.80 7.77
C ILE A 106 9.52 22.50 6.88
N ILE A 107 8.35 23.05 7.27
CA ILE A 107 7.13 22.99 6.45
C ILE A 107 7.31 23.91 5.25
N ARG A 108 6.94 23.42 4.07
CA ARG A 108 7.07 24.18 2.82
C ARG A 108 5.77 24.14 2.03
N ASP A 109 5.49 25.22 1.33
CA ASP A 109 4.46 25.24 0.30
C ASP A 109 4.88 24.38 -0.92
N ILE A 110 3.98 24.17 -1.86
CA ILE A 110 4.21 23.41 -3.10
C ILE A 110 5.38 23.94 -3.89
N ASN A 111 5.58 25.26 -3.88
CA ASN A 111 6.69 25.94 -4.54
C ASN A 111 8.04 25.77 -3.81
N GLY A 112 8.05 25.07 -2.65
CA GLY A 112 9.25 24.89 -1.85
C GLY A 112 9.57 26.04 -0.88
N THR A 113 8.74 27.07 -0.83
CA THR A 113 8.89 28.20 0.09
C THR A 113 8.57 27.77 1.53
N PRO A 114 9.42 28.07 2.53
CA PRO A 114 9.09 27.82 3.93
C PRO A 114 7.85 28.61 4.34
N VAL A 115 6.96 27.95 5.08
CA VAL A 115 5.72 28.56 5.59
C VAL A 115 5.54 28.23 7.07
N ASP A 116 4.91 29.15 7.81
CA ASP A 116 4.56 28.87 9.18
C ASP A 116 3.36 27.91 9.29
N PRO A 117 3.13 27.30 10.47
CA PRO A 117 2.06 26.31 10.65
C PRO A 117 0.64 26.86 10.43
N GLN A 118 0.40 28.17 10.63
CA GLN A 118 -0.91 28.77 10.43
C GLN A 118 -1.18 28.99 8.94
N GLU A 119 -0.18 29.52 8.23
CA GLU A 119 -0.23 29.67 6.78
C GLU A 119 -0.38 28.32 6.08
N ALA A 120 0.36 27.31 6.54
CA ALA A 120 0.24 25.94 6.03
C ALA A 120 -1.21 25.42 6.13
N LYS A 121 -1.88 25.63 7.27
CA LYS A 121 -3.28 25.23 7.46
C LYS A 121 -4.22 25.99 6.52
N ARG A 122 -3.97 27.29 6.29
CA ARG A 122 -4.75 28.12 5.37
C ARG A 122 -4.65 27.58 3.95
N ILE A 123 -3.44 27.34 3.46
CA ILE A 123 -3.17 26.78 2.14
C ILE A 123 -3.87 25.43 1.96
N ILE A 124 -3.81 24.57 2.99
CA ILE A 124 -4.48 23.25 2.96
C ILE A 124 -6.00 23.42 2.88
N ALA A 125 -6.57 24.32 3.66
CA ALA A 125 -8.01 24.57 3.69
C ALA A 125 -8.53 25.08 2.34
N GLU A 126 -7.80 25.97 1.70
CA GLU A 126 -8.18 26.56 0.40
C GLU A 126 -8.03 25.57 -0.77
N ARG A 127 -6.92 24.83 -0.82
CA ARG A 127 -6.52 24.11 -2.05
C ARG A 127 -6.63 22.60 -1.95
N TYR A 128 -6.47 22.00 -0.76
CA TYR A 128 -6.30 20.55 -0.60
C TYR A 128 -7.33 19.90 0.32
N THR A 129 -8.43 20.58 0.57
CA THR A 129 -9.55 20.01 1.33
C THR A 129 -10.27 18.99 0.48
N VAL A 130 -10.34 17.75 0.98
CA VAL A 130 -11.15 16.69 0.37
C VAL A 130 -12.55 16.76 0.96
N PRO A 131 -13.64 16.91 0.16
CA PRO A 131 -15.01 16.91 0.63
C PRO A 131 -15.33 15.68 1.49
N ALA A 132 -16.11 15.89 2.54
CA ALA A 132 -16.42 14.83 3.51
C ALA A 132 -17.08 13.61 2.85
N GLU A 133 -17.96 13.84 1.89
CA GLU A 133 -18.67 12.81 1.13
C GLU A 133 -17.71 11.92 0.33
N ILE A 134 -16.77 12.54 -0.40
CA ILE A 134 -15.75 11.80 -1.17
C ILE A 134 -14.85 11.02 -0.21
N ARG A 135 -14.46 11.62 0.91
CA ARG A 135 -13.65 10.97 1.92
C ARG A 135 -14.35 9.76 2.54
N ALA A 136 -15.65 9.88 2.84
CA ALA A 136 -16.46 8.79 3.35
C ALA A 136 -16.60 7.67 2.32
N ALA A 137 -16.92 8.00 1.07
CA ALA A 137 -17.02 7.04 -0.02
C ALA A 137 -15.70 6.27 -0.25
N ARG A 138 -14.55 6.96 -0.14
CA ARG A 138 -13.22 6.34 -0.30
C ARG A 138 -12.72 5.56 0.92
N ARG A 139 -13.42 5.63 2.06
CA ARG A 139 -13.16 4.80 3.25
C ARG A 139 -13.92 3.49 3.24
N GLN A 140 -14.98 3.36 2.47
CA GLN A 140 -15.77 2.13 2.41
C GLN A 140 -14.92 0.95 1.89
N PRO A 141 -15.05 -0.25 2.49
CA PRO A 141 -14.35 -1.42 1.99
C PRO A 141 -14.81 -1.76 0.57
N ARG A 142 -13.88 -2.16 -0.28
CA ARG A 142 -14.15 -2.51 -1.68
C ARG A 142 -15.20 -3.61 -1.86
N SER A 143 -15.36 -4.49 -0.87
CA SER A 143 -16.43 -5.49 -0.82
C SER A 143 -17.82 -4.87 -0.85
N ALA A 144 -18.04 -3.78 -0.11
CA ALA A 144 -19.31 -3.07 -0.08
C ALA A 144 -19.63 -2.34 -1.42
N GLN A 145 -18.59 -1.83 -2.10
CA GLN A 145 -18.75 -1.21 -3.43
C GLN A 145 -19.05 -2.23 -4.52
N ARG A 146 -18.51 -3.45 -4.40
CA ARG A 146 -18.73 -4.54 -5.37
C ARG A 146 -20.13 -5.15 -5.24
N MET A 147 -20.74 -5.10 -4.06
CA MET A 147 -22.11 -5.59 -3.85
C MET A 147 -23.18 -4.62 -4.41
N LYS A 148 -22.93 -3.31 -4.43
CA LYS A 148 -23.87 -2.32 -5.00
C LYS A 148 -23.98 -2.36 -6.54
N GLY A 149 -23.01 -2.95 -7.23
CA GLY A 149 -22.96 -3.03 -8.70
C GLY A 149 -23.23 -4.41 -9.29
N ARG A 150 -23.64 -5.41 -8.49
CA ARG A 150 -23.95 -6.73 -9.00
C ARG A 150 -25.46 -6.81 -9.31
N PRO A 151 -25.88 -6.91 -10.58
CA PRO A 151 -27.25 -7.20 -10.88
C PRO A 151 -27.61 -8.56 -10.27
N THR A 152 -28.72 -8.61 -9.53
CA THR A 152 -29.33 -9.83 -9.04
C THR A 152 -29.90 -10.60 -10.23
N GLY A 153 -29.05 -11.39 -10.88
CA GLY A 153 -29.39 -12.19 -12.04
C GLY A 153 -28.75 -13.58 -11.94
N GLY A 154 -29.58 -14.58 -11.64
CA GLY A 154 -29.44 -15.98 -12.05
C GLY A 154 -28.32 -16.78 -11.37
N VAL A 155 -28.70 -17.51 -10.32
CA VAL A 155 -27.99 -18.70 -9.85
C VAL A 155 -27.97 -19.72 -11.00
N LYS A 156 -26.86 -19.85 -11.71
CA LYS A 156 -26.53 -21.04 -12.47
C LYS A 156 -25.75 -21.96 -11.56
N SER A 157 -26.43 -22.94 -11.01
CA SER A 157 -25.84 -24.10 -10.35
C SER A 157 -24.96 -24.83 -11.38
N LYS A 158 -23.67 -24.75 -11.20
CA LYS A 158 -22.71 -25.56 -11.95
C LYS A 158 -22.62 -26.89 -11.19
N ALA A 159 -23.35 -27.90 -11.71
CA ALA A 159 -23.23 -29.26 -11.27
C ALA A 159 -21.77 -29.72 -11.41
N SER A 160 -21.23 -30.27 -10.34
CA SER A 160 -19.92 -30.91 -10.36
C SER A 160 -19.99 -32.18 -11.22
N PRO A 161 -18.99 -32.50 -12.04
CA PRO A 161 -18.96 -33.77 -12.75
C PRO A 161 -18.79 -34.92 -11.74
N PRO A 162 -19.39 -36.09 -12.02
CA PRO A 162 -19.28 -37.28 -11.14
C PRO A 162 -17.84 -37.80 -11.16
N SER A 163 -17.39 -38.25 -9.99
CA SER A 163 -16.11 -38.91 -9.81
C SER A 163 -16.07 -40.21 -10.61
N PRO A 164 -14.96 -40.59 -11.24
CA PRO A 164 -14.83 -41.90 -11.89
C PRO A 164 -14.83 -43.04 -10.86
N PRO A 165 -15.37 -44.26 -11.22
CA PRO A 165 -15.37 -45.38 -10.32
C PRO A 165 -13.95 -45.88 -10.05
N ALA A 166 -13.70 -46.18 -8.78
CA ALA A 166 -12.52 -46.88 -8.32
C ALA A 166 -12.73 -48.37 -8.59
N ASP A 167 -12.15 -48.91 -9.63
CA ASP A 167 -11.83 -50.33 -9.83
C ASP A 167 -11.16 -50.49 -11.19
N GLU A 168 -9.89 -50.87 -11.17
CA GLU A 168 -9.03 -51.48 -12.18
C GLU A 168 -7.61 -50.89 -12.14
N ALA A 169 -6.90 -51.22 -11.04
CA ALA A 169 -5.45 -51.11 -10.99
C ALA A 169 -4.88 -52.22 -10.12
N SER A 170 -5.06 -53.45 -10.59
CA SER A 170 -4.23 -54.61 -10.15
C SER A 170 -4.14 -55.55 -11.33
N GLU A 171 -3.02 -55.59 -11.96
CA GLU A 171 -2.43 -56.59 -12.86
C GLU A 171 -1.75 -55.93 -14.06
N GLN A 172 -0.52 -55.52 -13.89
CA GLN A 172 0.46 -55.44 -14.94
C GLN A 172 1.72 -54.66 -14.44
N ASP A 173 2.42 -55.26 -13.44
CA ASP A 173 3.82 -54.92 -13.23
C ASP A 173 4.60 -56.05 -12.53
N ALA A 174 4.56 -57.19 -13.15
CA ALA A 174 5.40 -58.34 -12.76
C ALA A 174 5.97 -59.05 -13.98
N THR A 175 6.62 -58.31 -14.90
CA THR A 175 7.44 -59.02 -15.92
C THR A 175 8.36 -58.01 -16.66
N ARG A 176 9.30 -57.36 -15.92
CA ARG A 176 10.41 -56.72 -16.63
C ARG A 176 11.62 -56.41 -15.72
N VAL A 177 12.09 -57.44 -15.04
CA VAL A 177 13.47 -57.45 -14.49
C VAL A 177 14.03 -58.84 -14.69
N LEU A 178 14.51 -59.12 -15.87
CA LEU A 178 15.50 -60.18 -16.21
C LEU A 178 15.76 -60.08 -17.72
N VAL A 179 16.74 -59.33 -18.11
CA VAL A 179 17.66 -59.45 -19.25
C VAL A 179 18.47 -58.17 -19.33
N GLU A 180 19.69 -58.29 -18.90
CA GLU A 180 21.03 -57.89 -19.39
C GLU A 180 21.91 -57.68 -18.18
N ALA A 181 22.76 -58.47 -18.16
CA ALA A 181 24.11 -58.90 -17.89
C ALA A 181 25.12 -57.72 -17.81
#